data_e25f2ea915a0ee182de288368b041db2
#
_entry.id   e25f2ea915a0ee182de288368b041db2
#
_cell.length_a   1.000
_cell.length_b   1.000
_cell.length_c   1.000
_cell.angle_alpha   90.00
_cell.angle_beta   90.00
_cell.angle_gamma   90.00
#
_symmetry.space_group_name_H-M   'P 1'
#
loop_
_entity.id
_entity.type
_entity.pdbx_description
1 polymer ?
#
loop_
_entity_poly.entity_id
_entity_poly.type
_entity_poly.pdbx_seq_one_letter_code
_entity_poly.pdbx_strand_id
1 'polypeptide(L)'
;MRLKSPKVGEFNVLGFKLIITKPLPKNINIQNVIKRVKQSVPSLFYNNLDCIYIGDFSFLKDRDLTAMYKDQVFYVSHKQDNVEDLVDDLIHETAHLVEEDYTRLIYEDNKLLSEFLSKREQLYNLLDSDFNFSKEYTLNYSQFLNPDYDVSFDNFIYNIIGYEQIVAYTMNIFYSPYALTSLREYFANGFEAYYYHRDLKKLKNLSPILYNKISNLEENI
;
A
#
# COMPACT_ATOMS: atom_id res chain seq x y z
N MET A 1 8.31 1.34 32.89
CA MET A 1 7.74 -0.02 32.99
C MET A 1 8.01 -0.71 31.67
N ARG A 2 8.89 -1.74 31.61
CA ARG A 2 9.13 -2.51 30.37
C ARG A 2 7.91 -3.35 30.11
N LEU A 3 7.06 -2.96 29.18
CA LEU A 3 5.92 -3.74 28.74
C LEU A 3 6.43 -4.98 28.01
N LYS A 4 6.13 -6.14 28.57
CA LYS A 4 6.39 -7.43 27.93
C LYS A 4 5.63 -7.48 26.60
N SER A 5 6.23 -8.07 25.57
CA SER A 5 5.53 -8.37 24.31
C SER A 5 4.17 -8.99 24.62
N PRO A 6 3.09 -8.54 23.98
CA PRO A 6 1.76 -9.08 24.29
C PRO A 6 1.76 -10.60 24.05
N LYS A 7 1.25 -11.31 25.03
CA LYS A 7 1.02 -12.74 24.92
C LYS A 7 -0.15 -13.00 23.95
N VAL A 8 -0.30 -14.25 23.53
CA VAL A 8 -1.50 -14.69 22.81
C VAL A 8 -2.77 -14.30 23.59
N GLY A 9 -3.78 -13.75 22.90
CA GLY A 9 -5.04 -13.31 23.50
C GLY A 9 -5.67 -12.11 22.78
N GLU A 10 -6.73 -11.58 23.37
CA GLU A 10 -7.39 -10.35 22.92
C GLU A 10 -6.97 -9.17 23.79
N PHE A 11 -6.73 -8.03 23.16
CA PHE A 11 -6.26 -6.81 23.82
C PHE A 11 -6.93 -5.59 23.22
N ASN A 12 -7.03 -4.53 24.01
CA ASN A 12 -7.34 -3.20 23.49
C ASN A 12 -6.09 -2.32 23.68
N VAL A 13 -5.58 -1.79 22.58
CA VAL A 13 -4.40 -0.93 22.58
C VAL A 13 -4.74 0.39 21.91
N LEU A 14 -4.83 1.45 22.72
CA LEU A 14 -5.13 2.81 22.25
C LEU A 14 -6.42 2.89 21.40
N GLY A 15 -7.42 2.06 21.69
CA GLY A 15 -8.70 2.03 20.98
C GLY A 15 -8.79 0.98 19.88
N PHE A 16 -7.69 0.36 19.44
CA PHE A 16 -7.73 -0.77 18.53
C PHE A 16 -7.95 -2.09 19.27
N LYS A 17 -8.87 -2.91 18.78
CA LYS A 17 -9.00 -4.31 19.18
C LYS A 17 -7.91 -5.12 18.50
N LEU A 18 -7.04 -5.77 19.25
CA LEU A 18 -6.02 -6.68 18.77
C LEU A 18 -6.35 -8.12 19.16
N ILE A 19 -6.29 -9.02 18.19
CA ILE A 19 -6.40 -10.48 18.39
C ILE A 19 -5.04 -11.08 18.03
N ILE A 20 -4.33 -11.64 19.00
CA ILE A 20 -3.00 -12.21 18.80
C ILE A 20 -3.05 -13.70 19.01
N THR A 21 -2.86 -14.49 17.96
CA THR A 21 -2.81 -15.96 18.01
C THR A 21 -1.38 -16.51 17.98
N LYS A 22 -0.44 -15.72 17.46
CA LYS A 22 1.00 -15.98 17.50
C LYS A 22 1.73 -14.72 17.97
N PRO A 23 2.71 -14.83 18.89
CA PRO A 23 3.41 -13.67 19.40
C PRO A 23 4.30 -13.04 18.32
N LEU A 24 4.35 -11.73 18.31
CA LEU A 24 5.35 -10.97 17.54
C LEU A 24 6.77 -11.22 18.06
N PRO A 25 7.81 -10.98 17.25
CA PRO A 25 9.19 -11.00 17.67
C PRO A 25 9.43 -10.10 18.90
N LYS A 26 10.38 -10.48 19.77
CA LYS A 26 10.63 -9.78 21.05
C LYS A 26 11.11 -8.33 20.90
N ASN A 27 11.70 -7.99 19.76
CA ASN A 27 12.14 -6.64 19.41
C ASN A 27 10.99 -5.73 18.97
N ILE A 28 9.79 -6.26 18.71
CA ILE A 28 8.64 -5.48 18.28
C ILE A 28 7.71 -5.21 19.44
N ASN A 29 7.53 -3.93 19.75
CA ASN A 29 6.56 -3.47 20.73
C ASN A 29 5.31 -2.97 20.03
N ILE A 30 4.25 -3.77 20.03
CA ILE A 30 2.97 -3.45 19.35
C ILE A 30 2.33 -2.15 19.84
N GLN A 31 2.50 -1.76 21.11
CA GLN A 31 1.98 -0.48 21.59
C GLN A 31 2.69 0.70 20.95
N ASN A 32 4.00 0.58 20.70
CA ASN A 32 4.76 1.60 19.99
C ASN A 32 4.34 1.67 18.52
N VAL A 33 4.14 0.52 17.88
CA VAL A 33 3.61 0.45 16.50
C VAL A 33 2.27 1.16 16.40
N ILE A 34 1.28 0.77 17.21
CA ILE A 34 -0.07 1.38 17.21
C ILE A 34 -0.01 2.88 17.52
N LYS A 35 0.84 3.29 18.46
CA LYS A 35 1.02 4.72 18.75
C LYS A 35 1.51 5.48 17.51
N ARG A 36 2.49 4.96 16.79
CA ARG A 36 3.04 5.59 15.58
C ARG A 36 2.00 5.65 14.45
N VAL A 37 1.28 4.57 14.22
CA VAL A 37 0.18 4.51 13.24
C VAL A 37 -0.85 5.61 13.54
N LYS A 38 -1.31 5.72 14.79
CA LYS A 38 -2.28 6.75 15.21
C LYS A 38 -1.74 8.19 15.20
N GLN A 39 -0.43 8.36 15.27
CA GLN A 39 0.20 9.68 15.13
C GLN A 39 0.39 10.09 13.68
N SER A 40 0.47 9.12 12.77
CA SER A 40 0.67 9.36 11.34
C SER A 40 -0.65 9.63 10.62
N VAL A 41 -1.71 8.90 10.95
CA VAL A 41 -2.98 8.91 10.22
C VAL A 41 -4.13 9.36 11.12
N PRO A 42 -5.06 10.22 10.66
CA PRO A 42 -6.22 10.65 11.41
C PRO A 42 -7.07 9.51 11.94
N SER A 43 -7.51 9.63 13.20
CA SER A 43 -8.25 8.56 13.88
C SER A 43 -9.59 8.22 13.24
N LEU A 44 -10.20 9.16 12.53
CA LEU A 44 -11.47 8.98 11.84
C LEU A 44 -11.42 7.88 10.77
N PHE A 45 -10.25 7.64 10.15
CA PHE A 45 -10.07 6.62 9.13
C PHE A 45 -10.09 5.17 9.68
N TYR A 46 -10.12 5.01 10.99
CA TYR A 46 -10.22 3.69 11.63
C TYR A 46 -11.61 3.37 12.19
N ASN A 47 -12.60 4.22 11.95
CA ASN A 47 -13.94 4.08 12.55
C ASN A 47 -14.62 2.74 12.20
N ASN A 48 -14.36 2.22 10.99
CA ASN A 48 -14.90 0.95 10.51
C ASN A 48 -13.92 -0.23 10.64
N LEU A 49 -12.77 -0.04 11.29
CA LEU A 49 -11.85 -1.14 11.54
C LEU A 49 -12.33 -1.99 12.72
N ASP A 50 -12.66 -3.23 12.46
CA ASP A 50 -13.10 -4.19 13.49
C ASP A 50 -11.95 -4.61 14.41
N CYS A 51 -10.85 -5.04 13.84
CA CYS A 51 -9.68 -5.44 14.62
C CYS A 51 -8.40 -5.57 13.78
N ILE A 52 -7.28 -5.64 14.48
CA ILE A 52 -5.98 -6.08 13.94
C ILE A 52 -5.75 -7.51 14.40
N TYR A 53 -5.65 -8.45 13.47
CA TYR A 53 -5.49 -9.87 13.74
C TYR A 53 -4.05 -10.30 13.43
N ILE A 54 -3.27 -10.57 14.47
CA ILE A 54 -1.87 -10.99 14.36
C ILE A 54 -1.74 -12.50 14.51
N GLY A 55 -1.19 -13.16 13.49
CA GLY A 55 -1.15 -14.61 13.49
C GLY A 55 -0.33 -15.24 12.38
N ASP A 56 -0.68 -16.45 12.05
CA ASP A 56 -0.08 -17.26 10.99
C ASP A 56 -1.17 -17.62 9.98
N PHE A 57 -1.19 -16.91 8.84
CA PHE A 57 -2.24 -17.01 7.83
C PHE A 57 -1.67 -17.61 6.54
N SER A 58 -2.27 -18.71 6.04
CA SER A 58 -1.83 -19.36 4.80
C SER A 58 -1.96 -18.42 3.60
N PHE A 59 -3.05 -17.67 3.51
CA PHE A 59 -3.31 -16.76 2.39
C PHE A 59 -2.32 -15.58 2.30
N LEU A 60 -1.68 -15.15 3.41
CA LEU A 60 -0.57 -14.20 3.36
C LEU A 60 0.70 -14.88 2.82
N LYS A 61 0.99 -16.10 3.28
CA LYS A 61 2.16 -16.86 2.83
C LYS A 61 2.09 -17.21 1.34
N ASP A 62 0.90 -17.61 0.88
CA ASP A 62 0.67 -18.02 -0.52
C ASP A 62 0.91 -16.84 -1.51
N ARG A 63 0.85 -15.61 -0.99
CA ARG A 63 1.07 -14.38 -1.75
C ARG A 63 2.34 -13.61 -1.35
N ASP A 64 3.14 -14.17 -0.45
CA ASP A 64 4.35 -13.55 0.13
C ASP A 64 4.08 -12.15 0.74
N LEU A 65 2.95 -12.02 1.45
CA LEU A 65 2.52 -10.79 2.09
C LEU A 65 2.80 -10.83 3.60
N THR A 66 3.10 -9.68 4.18
CA THR A 66 3.27 -9.47 5.62
C THR A 66 2.02 -8.97 6.30
N ALA A 67 1.18 -8.23 5.59
CA ALA A 67 -0.13 -7.78 6.03
C ALA A 67 -1.15 -7.79 4.89
N MET A 68 -2.45 -7.71 5.21
CA MET A 68 -3.54 -7.55 4.25
C MET A 68 -4.81 -7.05 4.93
N TYR A 69 -5.43 -6.02 4.36
CA TYR A 69 -6.79 -5.60 4.69
C TYR A 69 -7.82 -6.51 3.99
N LYS A 70 -8.78 -6.98 4.76
CA LYS A 70 -9.94 -7.70 4.24
C LYS A 70 -11.10 -7.63 5.23
N ASP A 71 -12.29 -7.27 4.73
CA ASP A 71 -13.54 -7.31 5.50
C ASP A 71 -13.43 -6.59 6.86
N GLN A 72 -12.92 -5.34 6.86
CA GLN A 72 -12.71 -4.47 8.03
C GLN A 72 -11.70 -5.02 9.06
N VAL A 73 -10.85 -5.96 8.67
CA VAL A 73 -9.80 -6.55 9.49
C VAL A 73 -8.43 -6.37 8.85
N PHE A 74 -7.45 -5.95 9.64
CA PHE A 74 -6.05 -6.04 9.25
C PHE A 74 -5.49 -7.39 9.68
N TYR A 75 -5.20 -8.26 8.73
CA TYR A 75 -4.49 -9.51 8.97
C TYR A 75 -2.99 -9.26 8.88
N VAL A 76 -2.26 -9.55 9.94
CA VAL A 76 -0.83 -9.27 10.05
C VAL A 76 -0.08 -10.54 10.38
N SER A 77 0.94 -10.86 9.60
CA SER A 77 1.85 -11.95 9.91
C SER A 77 2.56 -11.70 11.24
N HIS A 78 2.68 -12.73 12.08
CA HIS A 78 3.49 -12.64 13.28
C HIS A 78 5.00 -12.59 13.00
N LYS A 79 5.41 -12.91 11.77
CA LYS A 79 6.79 -12.83 11.29
C LYS A 79 7.03 -11.44 10.72
N GLN A 80 7.57 -10.56 11.54
CA GLN A 80 7.90 -9.19 11.19
C GLN A 80 9.37 -8.94 11.46
N ASP A 81 10.05 -8.21 10.60
CA ASP A 81 11.49 -7.95 10.72
C ASP A 81 11.78 -6.86 11.75
N ASN A 82 11.05 -5.76 11.68
CA ASN A 82 11.24 -4.61 12.56
C ASN A 82 9.93 -3.82 12.79
N VAL A 83 10.02 -2.75 13.59
CA VAL A 83 8.88 -1.87 13.94
C VAL A 83 8.49 -0.98 12.76
N GLU A 84 9.47 -0.52 12.00
CA GLU A 84 9.29 0.39 10.86
C GLU A 84 8.43 -0.25 9.79
N ASP A 85 8.77 -1.47 9.38
CA ASP A 85 8.04 -2.23 8.36
C ASP A 85 6.60 -2.51 8.80
N LEU A 86 6.41 -2.91 10.08
CA LEU A 86 5.06 -3.13 10.60
C LEU A 86 4.20 -1.86 10.66
N VAL A 87 4.82 -0.69 10.92
CA VAL A 87 4.09 0.59 10.87
C VAL A 87 3.70 0.92 9.44
N ASP A 88 4.61 0.71 8.50
CA ASP A 88 4.39 0.93 7.07
C ASP A 88 3.26 0.03 6.55
N ASP A 89 3.35 -1.28 6.79
CA ASP A 89 2.31 -2.26 6.49
C ASP A 89 0.92 -1.81 6.99
N LEU A 90 0.82 -1.41 8.28
CA LEU A 90 -0.46 -1.01 8.86
C LEU A 90 -1.00 0.30 8.27
N ILE A 91 -0.14 1.22 7.85
CA ILE A 91 -0.57 2.45 7.16
C ILE A 91 -1.02 2.12 5.72
N HIS A 92 -0.33 1.20 5.05
CA HIS A 92 -0.74 0.68 3.76
C HIS A 92 -2.13 0.05 3.82
N GLU A 93 -2.36 -0.86 4.78
CA GLU A 93 -3.66 -1.49 4.95
C GLU A 93 -4.76 -0.50 5.37
N THR A 94 -4.37 0.59 6.06
CA THR A 94 -5.29 1.71 6.34
C THR A 94 -5.72 2.41 5.06
N ALA A 95 -4.85 2.53 4.06
CA ALA A 95 -5.24 3.09 2.78
C ALA A 95 -6.35 2.26 2.10
N HIS A 96 -6.28 0.93 2.16
CA HIS A 96 -7.31 0.06 1.61
C HIS A 96 -8.64 0.13 2.37
N LEU A 97 -8.61 0.31 3.69
CA LEU A 97 -9.81 0.59 4.49
C LEU A 97 -10.44 1.93 4.07
N VAL A 98 -9.62 2.98 3.96
CA VAL A 98 -10.07 4.31 3.51
C VAL A 98 -10.61 4.26 2.09
N GLU A 99 -9.98 3.52 1.20
CA GLU A 99 -10.43 3.33 -0.17
C GLU A 99 -11.83 2.69 -0.23
N GLU A 100 -12.09 1.69 0.59
CA GLU A 100 -13.40 1.03 0.68
C GLU A 100 -14.46 1.98 1.24
N ASP A 101 -14.17 2.66 2.36
CA ASP A 101 -15.10 3.57 3.03
C ASP A 101 -15.45 4.80 2.19
N TYR A 102 -14.49 5.31 1.42
CA TYR A 102 -14.59 6.57 0.68
C TYR A 102 -14.46 6.40 -0.84
N THR A 103 -14.76 5.22 -1.37
CA THR A 103 -14.67 4.86 -2.80
C THR A 103 -15.24 5.93 -3.71
N ARG A 104 -16.42 6.49 -3.38
CA ARG A 104 -17.07 7.54 -4.21
C ARG A 104 -16.26 8.82 -4.28
N LEU A 105 -15.74 9.31 -3.16
CA LEU A 105 -14.91 10.53 -3.11
C LEU A 105 -13.61 10.35 -3.89
N ILE A 106 -13.05 9.15 -3.87
CA ILE A 106 -11.79 8.83 -4.52
C ILE A 106 -11.97 8.67 -6.03
N TYR A 107 -12.96 7.92 -6.49
CA TYR A 107 -13.03 7.39 -7.86
C TYR A 107 -14.18 7.94 -8.73
N GLU A 108 -15.24 8.54 -8.18
CA GLU A 108 -16.46 8.87 -8.92
C GLU A 108 -16.22 9.80 -10.13
N ASP A 109 -15.24 10.71 -10.07
CA ASP A 109 -14.94 11.65 -11.15
C ASP A 109 -13.95 11.10 -12.20
N ASN A 110 -13.49 9.85 -12.06
CA ASN A 110 -12.52 9.16 -12.91
C ASN A 110 -11.16 9.87 -13.08
N LYS A 111 -10.88 10.96 -12.37
CA LYS A 111 -9.63 11.71 -12.53
C LYS A 111 -8.43 10.89 -12.07
N LEU A 112 -8.56 10.19 -10.92
CA LEU A 112 -7.49 9.35 -10.39
C LEU A 112 -7.18 8.18 -11.34
N LEU A 113 -8.22 7.52 -11.87
CA LEU A 113 -8.07 6.50 -12.89
C LEU A 113 -7.34 7.04 -14.14
N SER A 114 -7.73 8.22 -14.62
CA SER A 114 -7.09 8.84 -15.78
C SER A 114 -5.62 9.19 -15.53
N GLU A 115 -5.28 9.70 -14.34
CA GLU A 115 -3.87 9.96 -13.96
C GLU A 115 -3.06 8.67 -13.93
N PHE A 116 -3.59 7.62 -13.31
CA PHE A 116 -2.93 6.32 -13.23
C PHE A 116 -2.68 5.69 -14.61
N LEU A 117 -3.70 5.63 -15.45
CA LEU A 117 -3.57 5.06 -16.79
C LEU A 117 -2.63 5.87 -17.69
N SER A 118 -2.64 7.20 -17.60
CA SER A 118 -1.69 8.06 -18.31
C SER A 118 -0.24 7.76 -17.91
N LYS A 119 0.02 7.49 -16.63
CA LYS A 119 1.36 7.10 -16.15
C LYS A 119 1.78 5.71 -16.65
N ARG A 120 0.86 4.75 -16.67
CA ARG A 120 1.12 3.43 -17.24
C ARG A 120 1.38 3.49 -18.74
N GLU A 121 0.65 4.33 -19.47
CA GLU A 121 0.91 4.59 -20.88
C GLU A 121 2.26 5.25 -21.10
N GLN A 122 2.65 6.23 -20.26
CA GLN A 122 3.98 6.83 -20.31
C GLN A 122 5.08 5.78 -20.08
N LEU A 123 4.91 4.88 -19.12
CA LEU A 123 5.84 3.77 -18.88
C LEU A 123 5.90 2.84 -20.09
N TYR A 124 4.75 2.45 -20.65
CA TYR A 124 4.69 1.64 -21.87
C TYR A 124 5.52 2.27 -23.00
N ASN A 125 5.31 3.55 -23.28
CA ASN A 125 6.01 4.26 -24.34
C ASN A 125 7.53 4.34 -24.10
N LEU A 126 7.97 4.49 -22.84
CA LEU A 126 9.40 4.46 -22.50
C LEU A 126 10.00 3.07 -22.78
N LEU A 127 9.34 2.00 -22.36
CA LEU A 127 9.79 0.63 -22.58
C LEU A 127 9.78 0.26 -24.07
N ASP A 128 8.75 0.64 -24.82
CA ASP A 128 8.61 0.36 -26.25
C ASP A 128 9.65 1.12 -27.07
N SER A 129 10.02 2.33 -26.65
CA SER A 129 11.05 3.15 -27.31
C SER A 129 12.49 2.72 -26.98
N ASP A 130 12.70 1.94 -25.94
CA ASP A 130 14.02 1.40 -25.61
C ASP A 130 14.36 0.21 -26.52
N PHE A 131 15.31 0.43 -27.44
CA PHE A 131 15.68 -0.59 -28.43
C PHE A 131 16.17 -1.91 -27.80
N ASN A 132 16.90 -1.86 -26.71
CA ASN A 132 17.39 -3.07 -26.06
C ASN A 132 16.23 -3.82 -25.42
N PHE A 133 15.33 -3.09 -24.76
CA PHE A 133 14.16 -3.66 -24.09
C PHE A 133 13.18 -4.25 -25.11
N SER A 134 12.77 -3.50 -26.13
CA SER A 134 11.79 -3.94 -27.14
C SER A 134 12.28 -5.10 -28.01
N LYS A 135 13.59 -5.30 -28.11
CA LYS A 135 14.18 -6.48 -28.76
C LYS A 135 14.10 -7.74 -27.90
N GLU A 136 14.17 -7.59 -26.59
CA GLU A 136 14.18 -8.72 -25.63
C GLU A 136 12.77 -9.12 -25.21
N TYR A 137 11.86 -8.14 -25.02
CA TYR A 137 10.54 -8.34 -24.47
C TYR A 137 9.42 -7.93 -25.41
N THR A 138 8.36 -8.72 -25.46
CA THR A 138 7.12 -8.36 -26.17
C THR A 138 6.14 -7.70 -25.20
N LEU A 139 5.86 -6.41 -25.41
CA LEU A 139 4.93 -5.66 -24.59
C LEU A 139 3.49 -5.93 -25.01
N ASN A 140 2.62 -6.13 -24.02
CA ASN A 140 1.18 -6.19 -24.23
C ASN A 140 0.52 -4.90 -23.73
N TYR A 141 0.22 -3.97 -24.64
CA TYR A 141 -0.37 -2.67 -24.32
C TYR A 141 -1.65 -2.77 -23.48
N SER A 142 -2.49 -3.78 -23.74
CA SER A 142 -3.74 -3.95 -22.98
C SER A 142 -3.51 -4.20 -21.48
N GLN A 143 -2.39 -4.81 -21.09
CA GLN A 143 -2.04 -5.00 -19.68
C GLN A 143 -1.71 -3.67 -18.99
N PHE A 144 -1.12 -2.71 -19.71
CA PHE A 144 -0.85 -1.37 -19.18
C PHE A 144 -2.12 -0.54 -19.02
N LEU A 145 -3.19 -0.85 -19.74
CA LEU A 145 -4.49 -0.18 -19.62
C LEU A 145 -5.44 -0.81 -18.60
N ASN A 146 -5.09 -1.97 -18.04
CA ASN A 146 -5.90 -2.62 -17.01
C ASN A 146 -5.63 -1.97 -15.63
N PRO A 147 -6.59 -1.28 -14.98
CA PRO A 147 -6.38 -0.66 -13.67
C PRO A 147 -6.34 -1.68 -12.53
N ASP A 148 -6.88 -2.88 -12.75
CA ASP A 148 -6.96 -3.92 -11.74
C ASP A 148 -5.63 -4.67 -11.59
N TYR A 149 -5.44 -5.33 -10.44
CA TYR A 149 -4.31 -6.22 -10.25
C TYR A 149 -4.37 -7.41 -11.19
N ASP A 150 -3.29 -7.65 -11.91
CA ASP A 150 -3.11 -8.75 -12.85
C ASP A 150 -1.82 -9.51 -12.52
N VAL A 151 -1.96 -10.78 -12.13
CA VAL A 151 -0.82 -11.65 -11.75
C VAL A 151 0.18 -11.79 -12.89
N SER A 152 -0.27 -11.84 -14.15
CA SER A 152 0.62 -11.96 -15.30
C SER A 152 1.41 -10.68 -15.54
N PHE A 153 0.79 -9.52 -15.36
CA PHE A 153 1.44 -8.23 -15.43
C PHE A 153 2.44 -8.04 -14.28
N ASP A 154 2.05 -8.40 -13.06
CA ASP A 154 2.92 -8.34 -11.89
C ASP A 154 4.17 -9.22 -12.08
N ASN A 155 3.98 -10.47 -12.52
CA ASN A 155 5.08 -11.37 -12.87
C ASN A 155 5.98 -10.81 -13.97
N PHE A 156 5.40 -10.19 -15.01
CA PHE A 156 6.15 -9.56 -16.08
C PHE A 156 7.03 -8.43 -15.53
N ILE A 157 6.48 -7.55 -14.71
CA ILE A 157 7.19 -6.39 -14.14
C ILE A 157 8.33 -6.83 -13.20
N TYR A 158 8.06 -7.74 -12.27
CA TYR A 158 9.02 -8.03 -11.20
C TYR A 158 9.95 -9.20 -11.49
N ASN A 159 9.49 -10.21 -12.21
CA ASN A 159 10.28 -11.42 -12.46
C ASN A 159 10.91 -11.45 -13.85
N ILE A 160 10.26 -10.85 -14.86
CA ILE A 160 10.80 -10.84 -16.23
C ILE A 160 11.63 -9.60 -16.46
N ILE A 161 11.11 -8.39 -16.24
CA ILE A 161 11.91 -7.15 -16.33
C ILE A 161 12.92 -7.07 -15.19
N GLY A 162 12.45 -7.35 -13.97
CA GLY A 162 13.23 -7.28 -12.74
C GLY A 162 13.13 -5.93 -12.02
N TYR A 163 13.19 -6.02 -10.70
CA TYR A 163 12.94 -4.88 -9.82
C TYR A 163 13.89 -3.70 -10.07
N GLU A 164 15.18 -3.94 -10.26
CA GLU A 164 16.17 -2.88 -10.46
C GLU A 164 15.90 -2.06 -11.74
N GLN A 165 15.54 -2.74 -12.83
CA GLN A 165 15.21 -2.08 -14.09
C GLN A 165 13.92 -1.28 -13.98
N ILE A 166 12.87 -1.87 -13.37
CA ILE A 166 11.60 -1.18 -13.24
C ILE A 166 11.68 0.04 -12.32
N VAL A 167 12.52 0.01 -11.28
CA VAL A 167 12.83 1.19 -10.45
C VAL A 167 13.37 2.34 -11.32
N ALA A 168 14.30 2.05 -12.23
CA ALA A 168 14.90 3.06 -13.09
C ALA A 168 13.86 3.69 -14.05
N TYR A 169 13.00 2.86 -14.68
CA TYR A 169 11.96 3.35 -15.60
C TYR A 169 10.83 4.10 -14.89
N THR A 170 10.52 3.75 -13.65
CA THR A 170 9.39 4.35 -12.91
C THR A 170 9.74 5.56 -12.06
N MET A 171 11.03 5.85 -11.87
CA MET A 171 11.54 6.85 -10.91
C MET A 171 10.87 8.23 -11.00
N ASN A 172 10.52 8.70 -12.20
CA ASN A 172 9.87 10.00 -12.44
C ASN A 172 8.41 9.89 -12.86
N ILE A 173 7.82 8.69 -12.81
CA ILE A 173 6.43 8.42 -13.20
C ILE A 173 5.60 8.08 -11.97
N PHE A 174 6.08 7.14 -11.16
CA PHE A 174 5.42 6.65 -9.96
C PHE A 174 6.22 7.04 -8.70
N TYR A 175 5.55 7.10 -7.56
CA TYR A 175 6.22 7.34 -6.28
C TYR A 175 7.14 6.17 -5.90
N SER A 176 6.65 4.95 -6.09
CA SER A 176 7.43 3.71 -6.02
C SER A 176 7.03 2.75 -7.15
N PRO A 177 7.83 1.73 -7.46
CA PRO A 177 7.49 0.73 -8.47
C PRO A 177 6.20 -0.05 -8.14
N TYR A 178 5.92 -0.28 -6.87
CA TYR A 178 4.74 -1.03 -6.44
C TYR A 178 3.43 -0.33 -6.83
N ALA A 179 3.42 0.99 -6.84
CA ALA A 179 2.27 1.81 -7.23
C ALA A 179 1.79 1.57 -8.67
N LEU A 180 2.60 0.94 -9.52
CA LEU A 180 2.20 0.65 -10.90
C LEU A 180 1.35 -0.61 -11.06
N THR A 181 1.26 -1.48 -10.04
CA THR A 181 0.64 -2.81 -10.16
C THR A 181 -0.87 -2.77 -10.28
N SER A 182 -1.52 -1.83 -9.62
CA SER A 182 -2.96 -1.57 -9.75
C SER A 182 -3.32 -0.16 -9.30
N LEU A 183 -4.54 0.27 -9.65
CA LEU A 183 -5.08 1.56 -9.18
C LEU A 183 -5.21 1.61 -7.65
N ARG A 184 -5.53 0.48 -7.03
CA ARG A 184 -5.58 0.34 -5.57
C ARG A 184 -4.22 0.56 -4.94
N GLU A 185 -3.18 -0.08 -5.47
CA GLU A 185 -1.81 0.08 -4.98
C GLU A 185 -1.26 1.48 -5.26
N TYR A 186 -1.68 2.11 -6.37
CA TYR A 186 -1.37 3.50 -6.65
C TYR A 186 -1.93 4.45 -5.59
N PHE A 187 -3.19 4.22 -5.17
CA PHE A 187 -3.80 4.99 -4.08
C PHE A 187 -3.11 4.72 -2.74
N ALA A 188 -2.89 3.45 -2.37
CA ALA A 188 -2.28 3.07 -1.10
C ALA A 188 -0.86 3.64 -0.98
N ASN A 189 -0.06 3.56 -2.03
CA ASN A 189 1.30 4.10 -2.04
C ASN A 189 1.35 5.64 -1.95
N GLY A 190 0.38 6.32 -2.56
CA GLY A 190 0.22 7.77 -2.37
C GLY A 190 -0.21 8.14 -0.95
N PHE A 191 -1.06 7.34 -0.33
CA PHE A 191 -1.49 7.50 1.05
C PHE A 191 -0.32 7.36 2.03
N GLU A 192 0.55 6.35 1.86
CA GLU A 192 1.80 6.20 2.62
C GLU A 192 2.72 7.43 2.44
N ALA A 193 2.93 7.85 1.19
CA ALA A 193 3.74 9.02 0.89
C ALA A 193 3.21 10.28 1.58
N TYR A 194 1.89 10.42 1.67
CA TYR A 194 1.23 11.57 2.30
C TYR A 194 1.30 11.50 3.83
N TYR A 195 0.87 10.40 4.43
CA TYR A 195 0.68 10.30 5.89
C TYR A 195 1.92 9.79 6.64
N TYR A 196 2.70 8.90 6.05
CA TYR A 196 3.83 8.27 6.72
C TYR A 196 5.16 8.89 6.32
N HIS A 197 5.50 8.86 5.05
CA HIS A 197 6.79 9.39 4.58
C HIS A 197 6.84 10.92 4.58
N ARG A 198 5.69 11.60 4.57
CA ARG A 198 5.56 13.07 4.52
C ARG A 198 6.29 13.72 3.34
N ASP A 199 6.47 12.98 2.24
CA ASP A 199 7.11 13.51 1.03
C ASP A 199 6.09 14.19 0.10
N LEU A 200 5.39 15.18 0.68
CA LEU A 200 4.27 15.87 0.04
C LEU A 200 4.68 16.57 -1.26
N LYS A 201 5.92 17.10 -1.31
CA LYS A 201 6.41 17.81 -2.50
C LYS A 201 6.61 16.84 -3.66
N LYS A 202 7.25 15.71 -3.42
CA LYS A 202 7.45 14.68 -4.45
C LYS A 202 6.11 14.11 -4.91
N LEU A 203 5.23 13.74 -3.98
CA LEU A 203 3.90 13.24 -4.29
C LEU A 203 3.10 14.22 -5.15
N LYS A 204 3.03 15.50 -4.74
CA LYS A 204 2.32 16.54 -5.49
C LYS A 204 2.88 16.77 -6.90
N ASN A 205 4.20 16.69 -7.06
CA ASN A 205 4.82 16.86 -8.36
C ASN A 205 4.59 15.67 -9.29
N LEU A 206 4.72 14.45 -8.77
CA LEU A 206 4.54 13.23 -9.55
C LEU A 206 3.07 12.91 -9.81
N SER A 207 2.21 13.10 -8.80
CA SER A 207 0.83 12.59 -8.76
C SER A 207 -0.13 13.65 -8.20
N PRO A 208 -0.33 14.78 -8.90
CA PRO A 208 -1.09 15.90 -8.38
C PRO A 208 -2.57 15.58 -8.12
N ILE A 209 -3.19 14.71 -8.91
CA ILE A 209 -4.59 14.30 -8.68
C ILE A 209 -4.67 13.42 -7.44
N LEU A 210 -3.79 12.43 -7.31
CA LEU A 210 -3.70 11.57 -6.13
C LEU A 210 -3.46 12.40 -4.86
N TYR A 211 -2.49 13.34 -4.91
CA TYR A 211 -2.23 14.26 -3.80
C TYR A 211 -3.51 15.03 -3.39
N ASN A 212 -4.21 15.62 -4.36
CA ASN A 212 -5.44 16.38 -4.08
C ASN A 212 -6.55 15.50 -3.53
N LYS A 213 -6.71 14.27 -4.05
CA LYS A 213 -7.70 13.31 -3.54
C LYS A 213 -7.45 12.99 -2.06
N ILE A 214 -6.20 12.68 -1.69
CA ILE A 214 -5.84 12.35 -0.30
C ILE A 214 -5.97 13.58 0.61
N SER A 215 -5.48 14.76 0.18
CA SER A 215 -5.57 15.98 1.00
C SER A 215 -7.01 16.40 1.28
N ASN A 216 -7.93 16.13 0.36
CA ASN A 216 -9.34 16.51 0.51
C ASN A 216 -10.16 15.47 1.31
N LEU A 217 -9.61 14.29 1.63
CA LEU A 217 -10.36 13.28 2.40
C LEU A 217 -10.74 13.81 3.79
N GLU A 218 -9.81 14.47 4.49
CA GLU A 218 -10.09 15.00 5.85
C GLU A 218 -11.11 16.14 5.85
N GLU A 219 -11.21 16.90 4.76
CA GLU A 219 -12.13 18.04 4.66
C GLU A 219 -13.57 17.62 4.34
N ASN A 220 -13.76 16.40 3.80
CA ASN A 220 -15.05 15.91 3.32
C ASN A 220 -15.66 14.81 4.21
N ILE A 221 -15.03 14.54 5.34
CA ILE A 221 -15.45 13.61 6.38
C ILE A 221 -15.76 14.38 7.67
#